data_3f27b101e4828ee53d48a2b27ca1b2ba
#
_entry.id   3f27b101e4828ee53d48a2b27ca1b2ba
#
_cell.length_a   1.000
_cell.length_b   1.000
_cell.length_c   1.000
_cell.angle_alpha   90.00
_cell.angle_beta   90.00
_cell.angle_gamma   90.00
#
_symmetry.space_group_name_H-M   'P 1'
#
loop_
_entity.id
_entity.type
_entity.pdbx_description
1 polymer ?
#
loop_
_entity_poly.entity_id
_entity_poly.type
_entity_poly.pdbx_seq_one_letter_code
_entity_poly.pdbx_strand_id
1 'polypeptide(L)'
;MKHGLNTEFMSETTVAAAPQNNPVLLQPDNHDKKYEALFLDIDSGQIKLPMFQREFVWEKEQSAKLIDSILKGFPIGTFIFWKTREELRSYKEIGYHKLPETPKGDYVQYILDGQQRITSLYAIRKGIRISKDGVEIDYKDIFINLDYNPATDEQVVVTEKEEGKKYVSVHDVLCKPLGTFYRTYTQEMAEQVEAYKSKLTSYDFSTITIKDYPIEIACEVFSRINTGGKALTVFEIMVAKTYDETKNFDLAERFEMLRDGTDEEKECLTAARFETISESIIMQCVAAITLSAVRSRDILTIRRETFIANWEPMKAALFTAIDFIRSELRVPVSQLVPYPGVLIALAYFFHKTSNQKPSNEQVRRLEQYFYWVGLNEHYSSGTETKLAEDFNKMDAIITGKAPDYANTELQVDPKRIEETWFSTGNAYCKSILCLLAYQQPKSFDTNGVVILDNSNLKIATSRNYHHFFPKNYLEENHKDKNPNLIANITLIDGYSNKHRIGKKAPSEYLAKFATGNPSLHATLQTHLIKDAALLAAQSDDYGIFIQQRAQAIALALNVKLLS
;
A
#
# COMPACT_ATOMS: atom_id res chain seq x y z
N MET A 1 -58.66 4.90 53.14
CA MET A 1 -58.90 5.78 51.99
C MET A 1 -57.63 5.87 51.18
N LYS A 2 -57.75 5.52 49.92
CA LYS A 2 -56.75 5.40 48.87
C LYS A 2 -56.03 6.73 48.58
N HIS A 3 -54.75 6.71 48.34
CA HIS A 3 -54.11 7.48 47.25
C HIS A 3 -52.85 6.74 46.76
N GLY A 4 -52.93 6.43 45.52
CA GLY A 4 -51.86 5.74 44.79
C GLY A 4 -50.80 6.72 44.29
N LEU A 5 -49.59 6.27 44.24
CA LEU A 5 -48.46 6.90 43.58
C LEU A 5 -48.22 6.18 42.25
N ASN A 6 -48.36 6.95 41.16
CA ASN A 6 -47.94 6.57 39.82
C ASN A 6 -46.40 6.54 39.79
N THR A 7 -45.84 5.42 39.46
CA THR A 7 -44.46 5.26 39.00
C THR A 7 -44.48 5.13 37.48
N GLU A 8 -44.04 6.17 36.80
CA GLU A 8 -43.75 6.14 35.37
C GLU A 8 -42.55 5.21 35.11
N PHE A 9 -42.80 4.18 34.34
CA PHE A 9 -41.77 3.35 33.76
C PHE A 9 -41.07 4.09 32.61
N MET A 10 -39.81 4.48 32.82
CA MET A 10 -38.92 4.83 31.71
C MET A 10 -38.59 3.56 30.93
N SER A 11 -39.00 3.52 29.69
CA SER A 11 -38.63 2.45 28.74
C SER A 11 -37.16 2.60 28.37
N GLU A 12 -36.33 1.67 28.82
CA GLU A 12 -35.01 1.44 28.26
C GLU A 12 -35.16 0.99 26.80
N THR A 13 -34.77 1.90 25.91
CA THR A 13 -34.63 1.54 24.47
C THR A 13 -33.36 0.71 24.33
N THR A 14 -33.52 -0.58 24.39
CA THR A 14 -32.50 -1.55 23.97
C THR A 14 -32.20 -1.32 22.49
N VAL A 15 -31.05 -0.76 22.19
CA VAL A 15 -30.50 -0.72 20.84
C VAL A 15 -30.19 -2.18 20.45
N ALA A 16 -31.09 -2.76 19.65
CA ALA A 16 -30.87 -4.08 19.09
C ALA A 16 -29.58 -4.07 18.25
N ALA A 17 -28.59 -4.86 18.67
CA ALA A 17 -27.44 -5.16 17.86
C ALA A 17 -27.90 -5.70 16.50
N ALA A 18 -27.46 -5.07 15.43
CA ALA A 18 -27.71 -5.53 14.07
C ALA A 18 -27.29 -7.01 13.94
N PRO A 19 -28.10 -7.87 13.30
CA PRO A 19 -27.76 -9.26 13.16
C PRO A 19 -26.43 -9.37 12.38
N GLN A 20 -25.46 -10.04 12.98
CA GLN A 20 -24.26 -10.50 12.26
C GLN A 20 -24.71 -11.61 11.29
N ASN A 21 -25.18 -11.21 10.12
CA ASN A 21 -25.35 -12.13 9.02
C ASN A 21 -23.94 -12.55 8.57
N ASN A 22 -23.45 -13.67 9.08
CA ASN A 22 -22.43 -14.43 8.37
C ASN A 22 -23.05 -14.77 7.00
N PRO A 23 -22.49 -14.28 5.87
CA PRO A 23 -23.02 -14.67 4.57
C PRO A 23 -22.90 -16.18 4.49
N VAL A 24 -24.04 -16.85 4.30
CA VAL A 24 -24.02 -18.27 3.90
C VAL A 24 -23.28 -18.29 2.57
N LEU A 25 -22.02 -18.73 2.59
CA LEU A 25 -21.22 -18.86 1.39
C LEU A 25 -21.90 -19.89 0.49
N LEU A 26 -22.52 -19.40 -0.57
CA LEU A 26 -23.12 -20.25 -1.60
C LEU A 26 -21.99 -21.08 -2.21
N GLN A 27 -22.30 -22.32 -2.61
CA GLN A 27 -21.32 -23.13 -3.34
C GLN A 27 -21.10 -22.49 -4.73
N PRO A 28 -19.85 -22.49 -5.25
CA PRO A 28 -19.60 -22.05 -6.61
C PRO A 28 -20.39 -22.87 -7.63
N ASP A 29 -20.98 -22.22 -8.60
CA ASP A 29 -21.70 -22.87 -9.70
C ASP A 29 -20.70 -23.33 -10.77
N ASN A 30 -20.69 -24.64 -11.09
CA ASN A 30 -19.86 -25.20 -12.14
C ASN A 30 -20.73 -25.44 -13.39
N HIS A 31 -20.37 -24.80 -14.49
CA HIS A 31 -21.05 -24.94 -15.76
C HIS A 31 -20.05 -25.01 -16.91
N ASP A 32 -20.36 -25.81 -17.91
CA ASP A 32 -19.68 -25.73 -19.20
C ASP A 32 -20.33 -24.63 -20.04
N LYS A 33 -19.53 -23.78 -20.64
CA LYS A 33 -20.01 -22.70 -21.50
C LYS A 33 -19.46 -22.92 -22.92
N LYS A 34 -20.38 -22.99 -23.87
CA LYS A 34 -20.02 -23.14 -25.27
C LYS A 34 -19.32 -21.90 -25.82
N TYR A 35 -18.45 -22.09 -26.79
CA TYR A 35 -17.69 -21.04 -27.46
C TYR A 35 -18.56 -19.81 -27.82
N GLU A 36 -19.67 -20.03 -28.56
CA GLU A 36 -20.53 -18.91 -28.99
C GLU A 36 -21.19 -18.19 -27.81
N ALA A 37 -21.59 -18.91 -26.73
CA ALA A 37 -22.21 -18.31 -25.56
C ALA A 37 -21.21 -17.44 -24.77
N LEU A 38 -19.97 -17.89 -24.65
CA LEU A 38 -18.92 -17.09 -23.98
C LEU A 38 -18.71 -15.74 -24.68
N PHE A 39 -18.62 -15.74 -26.01
CA PHE A 39 -18.40 -14.52 -26.77
C PHE A 39 -19.64 -13.64 -26.88
N LEU A 40 -20.84 -14.20 -26.90
CA LEU A 40 -22.06 -13.45 -26.80
C LEU A 40 -22.15 -12.65 -25.50
N ASP A 41 -21.73 -13.25 -24.39
CA ASP A 41 -21.71 -12.58 -23.08
C ASP A 41 -20.68 -11.44 -23.06
N ILE A 42 -19.55 -11.58 -23.75
CA ILE A 42 -18.58 -10.48 -23.90
C ILE A 42 -19.17 -9.36 -24.80
N ASP A 43 -19.74 -9.76 -25.95
CA ASP A 43 -20.30 -8.84 -26.92
C ASP A 43 -21.58 -8.11 -26.41
N SER A 44 -22.25 -8.67 -25.39
CA SER A 44 -23.38 -8.01 -24.68
C SER A 44 -22.93 -7.20 -23.45
N GLY A 45 -21.65 -7.15 -23.15
CA GLY A 45 -21.11 -6.44 -21.98
C GLY A 45 -21.36 -7.15 -20.63
N GLN A 46 -21.84 -8.41 -20.65
CA GLN A 46 -22.06 -9.17 -19.42
C GLN A 46 -20.76 -9.71 -18.81
N ILE A 47 -19.73 -9.97 -19.63
CA ILE A 47 -18.39 -10.36 -19.16
C ILE A 47 -17.46 -9.15 -19.30
N LYS A 48 -16.79 -8.80 -18.20
CA LYS A 48 -15.86 -7.67 -18.11
C LYS A 48 -14.48 -8.10 -17.63
N LEU A 49 -13.48 -7.40 -18.09
CA LEU A 49 -12.10 -7.51 -17.62
C LEU A 49 -11.87 -6.44 -16.55
N PRO A 50 -11.74 -6.79 -15.27
CA PRO A 50 -11.55 -5.80 -14.22
C PRO A 50 -10.14 -5.19 -14.30
N MET A 51 -9.99 -3.88 -14.10
CA MET A 51 -8.71 -3.18 -14.22
C MET A 51 -7.72 -3.48 -13.07
N PHE A 52 -8.15 -4.16 -12.00
CA PHE A 52 -7.22 -4.60 -10.97
C PHE A 52 -6.37 -5.82 -11.39
N GLN A 53 -6.69 -6.45 -12.52
CA GLN A 53 -5.85 -7.49 -13.11
C GLN A 53 -4.81 -6.85 -14.01
N ARG A 54 -3.65 -7.55 -14.15
CA ARG A 54 -2.61 -7.09 -15.07
C ARG A 54 -3.13 -7.00 -16.51
N GLU A 55 -2.55 -6.09 -17.27
CA GLU A 55 -2.84 -5.96 -18.69
C GLU A 55 -2.60 -7.26 -19.48
N PHE A 56 -3.09 -7.29 -20.71
CA PHE A 56 -2.88 -8.41 -21.61
C PHE A 56 -1.41 -8.47 -22.01
N VAL A 57 -0.72 -9.53 -21.54
CA VAL A 57 0.74 -9.69 -21.72
C VAL A 57 1.16 -10.86 -22.59
N TRP A 58 0.22 -11.74 -22.99
CA TRP A 58 0.53 -12.89 -23.80
C TRP A 58 1.05 -12.50 -25.18
N GLU A 59 2.09 -13.20 -25.62
CA GLU A 59 2.61 -13.11 -26.96
C GLU A 59 1.71 -13.88 -27.94
N LYS A 60 1.88 -13.59 -29.23
CA LYS A 60 1.07 -14.23 -30.30
C LYS A 60 1.24 -15.75 -30.31
N GLU A 61 2.43 -16.24 -29.99
CA GLU A 61 2.80 -17.65 -29.91
C GLU A 61 2.04 -18.37 -28.78
N GLN A 62 1.86 -17.72 -27.63
CA GLN A 62 1.07 -18.29 -26.53
C GLN A 62 -0.41 -18.40 -26.91
N SER A 63 -0.92 -17.43 -27.64
CA SER A 63 -2.28 -17.42 -28.15
C SER A 63 -2.48 -18.49 -29.24
N ALA A 64 -1.50 -18.70 -30.11
CA ALA A 64 -1.49 -19.78 -31.10
C ALA A 64 -1.48 -21.15 -30.42
N LYS A 65 -0.64 -21.34 -29.39
CA LYS A 65 -0.58 -22.58 -28.61
C LYS A 65 -1.88 -22.90 -27.87
N LEU A 66 -2.63 -21.87 -27.44
CA LEU A 66 -3.96 -22.06 -26.86
C LEU A 66 -4.95 -22.66 -27.88
N ILE A 67 -4.98 -22.13 -29.11
CA ILE A 67 -5.83 -22.66 -30.19
C ILE A 67 -5.38 -24.06 -30.59
N ASP A 68 -4.06 -24.30 -30.66
CA ASP A 68 -3.49 -25.63 -30.94
C ASP A 68 -3.96 -26.66 -29.92
N SER A 69 -3.98 -26.30 -28.64
CA SER A 69 -4.48 -27.16 -27.56
C SER A 69 -5.96 -27.50 -27.73
N ILE A 70 -6.80 -26.51 -28.09
CA ILE A 70 -8.22 -26.74 -28.36
C ILE A 70 -8.42 -27.72 -29.54
N LEU A 71 -7.68 -27.52 -30.66
CA LEU A 71 -7.77 -28.38 -31.83
C LEU A 71 -7.30 -29.82 -31.57
N LYS A 72 -6.33 -29.98 -30.65
CA LYS A 72 -5.83 -31.29 -30.20
C LYS A 72 -6.73 -31.93 -29.12
N GLY A 73 -7.75 -31.23 -28.63
CA GLY A 73 -8.63 -31.68 -27.57
C GLY A 73 -7.98 -31.68 -26.19
N PHE A 74 -6.95 -30.91 -25.99
CA PHE A 74 -6.28 -30.75 -24.68
C PHE A 74 -7.08 -29.82 -23.78
N PRO A 75 -7.14 -30.07 -22.45
CA PRO A 75 -7.76 -29.15 -21.52
C PRO A 75 -6.96 -27.84 -21.43
N ILE A 76 -7.66 -26.70 -21.52
CA ILE A 76 -7.08 -25.37 -21.46
C ILE A 76 -7.24 -24.70 -20.09
N GLY A 77 -7.74 -25.45 -19.09
CA GLY A 77 -8.04 -24.97 -17.76
C GLY A 77 -9.43 -24.34 -17.64
N THR A 78 -9.78 -23.98 -16.43
CA THR A 78 -11.10 -23.46 -16.07
C THR A 78 -11.09 -21.93 -16.08
N PHE A 79 -12.19 -21.30 -16.46
CA PHE A 79 -12.43 -19.88 -16.28
C PHE A 79 -13.20 -19.65 -14.98
N ILE A 80 -12.82 -18.65 -14.21
CA ILE A 80 -13.49 -18.32 -12.96
C ILE A 80 -14.07 -16.92 -13.05
N PHE A 81 -15.36 -16.81 -12.78
CA PHE A 81 -16.12 -15.57 -12.86
C PHE A 81 -16.68 -15.18 -11.48
N TRP A 82 -16.67 -13.88 -11.21
CA TRP A 82 -17.46 -13.29 -10.14
C TRP A 82 -18.66 -12.56 -10.72
N LYS A 83 -19.86 -13.12 -10.49
CA LYS A 83 -21.13 -12.56 -10.94
C LYS A 83 -21.73 -11.69 -9.86
N THR A 84 -21.80 -10.39 -10.09
CA THR A 84 -22.22 -9.38 -9.12
C THR A 84 -23.01 -8.25 -9.79
N ARG A 85 -23.63 -7.40 -8.98
CA ARG A 85 -24.19 -6.11 -9.40
C ARG A 85 -23.29 -4.94 -9.05
N GLU A 86 -22.16 -5.19 -8.41
CA GLU A 86 -21.18 -4.15 -8.14
C GLU A 86 -20.50 -3.71 -9.44
N GLU A 87 -20.44 -2.39 -9.65
CA GLU A 87 -19.76 -1.80 -10.79
C GLU A 87 -18.31 -1.50 -10.44
N LEU A 88 -17.37 -2.22 -11.04
CA LEU A 88 -15.94 -1.96 -10.94
C LEU A 88 -15.41 -1.35 -12.23
N ARG A 89 -14.34 -0.56 -12.10
CA ARG A 89 -13.57 -0.12 -13.28
C ARG A 89 -13.10 -1.34 -14.06
N SER A 90 -13.43 -1.38 -15.34
CA SER A 90 -13.03 -2.45 -16.24
C SER A 90 -12.39 -1.90 -17.50
N TYR A 91 -11.64 -2.73 -18.21
CA TYR A 91 -11.07 -2.34 -19.50
C TYR A 91 -12.22 -2.03 -20.47
N LYS A 92 -12.18 -0.84 -21.06
CA LYS A 92 -13.16 -0.38 -22.07
C LYS A 92 -12.82 -0.84 -23.48
N GLU A 93 -11.58 -1.31 -23.67
CA GLU A 93 -11.09 -1.75 -24.98
C GLU A 93 -10.01 -2.84 -24.83
N ILE A 94 -9.83 -3.61 -25.90
CA ILE A 94 -8.71 -4.52 -26.08
C ILE A 94 -8.01 -4.11 -27.38
N GLY A 95 -6.79 -3.58 -27.27
CA GLY A 95 -6.16 -2.89 -28.41
C GLY A 95 -7.04 -1.74 -28.87
N TYR A 96 -7.38 -1.72 -30.17
CA TYR A 96 -8.28 -0.70 -30.74
C TYR A 96 -9.77 -1.10 -30.75
N HIS A 97 -10.12 -2.23 -30.16
CA HIS A 97 -11.49 -2.75 -30.17
C HIS A 97 -12.22 -2.35 -28.89
N LYS A 98 -13.27 -1.52 -29.01
CA LYS A 98 -14.11 -1.11 -27.88
C LYS A 98 -14.99 -2.24 -27.40
N LEU A 99 -14.97 -2.48 -26.08
CA LEU A 99 -15.85 -3.41 -25.41
C LEU A 99 -17.17 -2.73 -25.05
N PRO A 100 -18.31 -3.42 -25.16
CA PRO A 100 -19.61 -2.85 -24.84
C PRO A 100 -19.79 -2.63 -23.33
N GLU A 101 -20.61 -1.64 -22.97
CA GLU A 101 -20.99 -1.37 -21.59
C GLU A 101 -22.08 -2.36 -21.13
N THR A 102 -22.05 -2.70 -19.83
CA THR A 102 -23.13 -3.49 -19.21
C THR A 102 -24.36 -2.62 -19.04
N PRO A 103 -25.58 -3.10 -19.40
CA PRO A 103 -26.81 -2.37 -19.11
C PRO A 103 -26.94 -2.09 -17.61
N LYS A 104 -27.39 -0.88 -17.24
CA LYS A 104 -27.49 -0.47 -15.83
C LYS A 104 -28.42 -1.39 -15.05
N GLY A 105 -27.94 -1.86 -13.89
CA GLY A 105 -28.69 -2.71 -12.96
C GLY A 105 -28.64 -4.21 -13.29
N ASP A 106 -28.06 -4.59 -14.40
CA ASP A 106 -27.84 -5.98 -14.73
C ASP A 106 -26.65 -6.58 -13.98
N TYR A 107 -26.59 -7.91 -13.94
CA TYR A 107 -25.42 -8.62 -13.44
C TYR A 107 -24.28 -8.50 -14.42
N VAL A 108 -23.09 -8.24 -13.86
CA VAL A 108 -21.81 -8.31 -14.56
C VAL A 108 -21.02 -9.50 -14.06
N GLN A 109 -20.25 -10.15 -14.94
CA GLN A 109 -19.34 -11.24 -14.64
C GLN A 109 -17.91 -10.74 -14.82
N TYR A 110 -17.21 -10.49 -13.71
CA TYR A 110 -15.79 -10.16 -13.74
C TYR A 110 -14.96 -11.44 -13.79
N ILE A 111 -13.99 -11.49 -14.71
CA ILE A 111 -13.08 -12.62 -14.83
C ILE A 111 -12.11 -12.58 -13.65
N LEU A 112 -12.07 -13.63 -12.81
CA LEU A 112 -11.11 -13.78 -11.73
C LEU A 112 -9.90 -14.62 -12.16
N ASP A 113 -10.11 -15.64 -13.00
CA ASP A 113 -9.03 -16.41 -13.62
C ASP A 113 -9.31 -16.70 -15.08
N GLY A 114 -8.25 -16.80 -15.88
CA GLY A 114 -8.31 -17.06 -17.31
C GLY A 114 -8.37 -15.82 -18.19
N GLN A 115 -8.13 -14.62 -17.64
CA GLN A 115 -8.17 -13.36 -18.40
C GLN A 115 -7.32 -13.43 -19.68
N GLN A 116 -6.05 -13.87 -19.60
CA GLN A 116 -5.16 -13.93 -20.76
C GLN A 116 -5.71 -14.86 -21.84
N ARG A 117 -6.27 -16.00 -21.42
CA ARG A 117 -6.90 -16.99 -22.34
C ARG A 117 -8.14 -16.42 -23.03
N ILE A 118 -9.05 -15.81 -22.27
CA ILE A 118 -10.27 -15.21 -22.83
C ILE A 118 -9.93 -14.05 -23.76
N THR A 119 -8.98 -13.19 -23.36
CA THR A 119 -8.55 -12.06 -24.19
C THR A 119 -7.92 -12.53 -25.49
N SER A 120 -7.06 -13.59 -25.46
CA SER A 120 -6.50 -14.20 -26.67
C SER A 120 -7.56 -14.74 -27.62
N LEU A 121 -8.50 -15.54 -27.08
CA LEU A 121 -9.59 -16.11 -27.87
C LEU A 121 -10.46 -15.02 -28.51
N TYR A 122 -10.75 -13.95 -27.75
CA TYR A 122 -11.53 -12.81 -28.24
C TYR A 122 -10.77 -12.01 -29.30
N ALA A 123 -9.48 -11.74 -29.08
CA ALA A 123 -8.62 -11.03 -30.02
C ALA A 123 -8.53 -11.77 -31.36
N ILE A 124 -8.35 -13.11 -31.34
CA ILE A 124 -8.33 -13.94 -32.54
C ILE A 124 -9.68 -13.91 -33.25
N ARG A 125 -10.79 -14.12 -32.53
CA ARG A 125 -12.15 -14.10 -33.10
C ARG A 125 -12.47 -12.76 -33.79
N LYS A 126 -12.10 -11.64 -33.14
CA LYS A 126 -12.38 -10.29 -33.68
C LYS A 126 -11.30 -9.81 -34.69
N GLY A 127 -10.17 -10.52 -34.80
CA GLY A 127 -9.01 -10.09 -35.62
C GLY A 127 -8.46 -8.76 -35.15
N ILE A 128 -8.27 -8.60 -33.84
CA ILE A 128 -7.84 -7.35 -33.19
C ILE A 128 -6.35 -7.12 -33.44
N ARG A 129 -5.96 -5.86 -33.60
CA ARG A 129 -4.57 -5.42 -33.54
C ARG A 129 -4.29 -4.82 -32.17
N ILE A 130 -3.16 -5.20 -31.59
CA ILE A 130 -2.71 -4.70 -30.28
C ILE A 130 -1.32 -4.14 -30.45
N SER A 131 -1.11 -2.88 -30.01
CA SER A 131 0.23 -2.29 -29.93
C SER A 131 0.85 -2.63 -28.59
N LYS A 132 2.03 -3.23 -28.59
CA LYS A 132 2.78 -3.60 -27.40
C LYS A 132 4.25 -3.20 -27.61
N ASP A 133 4.80 -2.42 -26.69
CA ASP A 133 6.17 -1.91 -26.74
C ASP A 133 6.57 -1.29 -28.10
N GLY A 134 5.59 -0.63 -28.77
CA GLY A 134 5.79 -0.01 -30.08
C GLY A 134 5.71 -0.98 -31.28
N VAL A 135 5.41 -2.27 -31.02
CA VAL A 135 5.20 -3.29 -32.06
C VAL A 135 3.72 -3.59 -32.21
N GLU A 136 3.19 -3.51 -33.43
CA GLU A 136 1.83 -3.94 -33.74
C GLU A 136 1.75 -5.46 -33.92
N ILE A 137 0.88 -6.10 -33.16
CA ILE A 137 0.58 -7.53 -33.26
C ILE A 137 -0.82 -7.67 -33.85
N ASP A 138 -0.93 -8.31 -35.03
CA ASP A 138 -2.21 -8.62 -35.66
C ASP A 138 -2.61 -10.07 -35.33
N TYR A 139 -3.73 -10.23 -34.61
CA TYR A 139 -4.23 -11.54 -34.21
C TYR A 139 -4.91 -12.33 -35.37
N LYS A 140 -5.00 -11.74 -36.57
CA LYS A 140 -5.32 -12.48 -37.81
C LYS A 140 -4.13 -13.32 -38.29
N ASP A 141 -2.91 -12.99 -37.86
CA ASP A 141 -1.68 -13.69 -38.22
C ASP A 141 -1.42 -14.91 -37.34
N ILE A 142 -2.48 -15.65 -37.01
CA ILE A 142 -2.41 -16.96 -36.37
C ILE A 142 -3.07 -17.93 -37.35
N PHE A 143 -2.33 -18.95 -37.76
CA PHE A 143 -2.67 -19.81 -38.89
C PHE A 143 -2.77 -21.27 -38.50
N ILE A 144 -3.70 -21.99 -39.14
CA ILE A 144 -3.77 -23.45 -39.13
C ILE A 144 -2.99 -23.96 -40.35
N ASN A 145 -2.04 -24.85 -40.11
CA ASN A 145 -1.30 -25.55 -41.16
C ASN A 145 -2.21 -26.67 -41.72
N LEU A 146 -2.64 -26.55 -42.99
CA LEU A 146 -3.48 -27.55 -43.66
C LEU A 146 -2.66 -28.77 -44.16
N ASP A 147 -1.33 -28.65 -44.26
CA ASP A 147 -0.41 -29.73 -44.55
C ASP A 147 0.21 -30.33 -43.27
N TYR A 148 -0.44 -30.14 -42.11
CA TYR A 148 0.06 -30.63 -40.82
C TYR A 148 0.19 -32.17 -40.81
N ASN A 149 1.41 -32.62 -40.47
CA ASN A 149 1.71 -34.02 -40.28
C ASN A 149 2.10 -34.29 -38.80
N PRO A 150 1.31 -35.03 -38.05
CA PRO A 150 1.56 -35.28 -36.62
C PRO A 150 2.86 -36.06 -36.35
N ALA A 151 3.46 -36.68 -37.38
CA ALA A 151 4.75 -37.40 -37.24
C ALA A 151 5.97 -36.47 -37.31
N THR A 152 5.82 -35.30 -37.93
CA THR A 152 6.95 -34.38 -38.19
C THR A 152 6.74 -33.00 -37.60
N ASP A 153 5.50 -32.55 -37.48
CA ASP A 153 5.15 -31.18 -37.03
C ASP A 153 4.71 -31.19 -35.59
N GLU A 154 5.28 -30.32 -34.78
CA GLU A 154 4.96 -30.20 -33.34
C GLU A 154 3.59 -29.56 -33.12
N GLN A 155 3.22 -28.55 -33.93
CA GLN A 155 1.99 -27.76 -33.76
C GLN A 155 1.20 -27.69 -35.08
N VAL A 156 -0.12 -27.76 -34.96
CA VAL A 156 -1.04 -27.51 -36.07
C VAL A 156 -1.34 -26.01 -36.24
N VAL A 157 -1.18 -25.21 -35.17
CA VAL A 157 -1.39 -23.76 -35.19
C VAL A 157 -0.05 -23.03 -35.04
N VAL A 158 0.24 -22.15 -35.96
CA VAL A 158 1.53 -21.44 -36.06
C VAL A 158 1.34 -19.94 -36.27
N THR A 159 2.33 -19.14 -35.96
CA THR A 159 2.37 -17.68 -36.18
C THR A 159 3.18 -17.28 -37.38
N GLU A 160 3.99 -18.18 -37.91
CA GLU A 160 4.82 -18.01 -39.11
C GLU A 160 4.45 -19.06 -40.15
N LYS A 161 4.61 -18.73 -41.44
CA LYS A 161 4.31 -19.60 -42.55
C LYS A 161 5.60 -20.08 -43.18
N GLU A 162 5.68 -21.38 -43.41
CA GLU A 162 6.76 -21.98 -44.18
C GLU A 162 6.43 -21.96 -45.68
N GLU A 163 7.45 -21.76 -46.52
CA GLU A 163 7.28 -21.75 -47.96
C GLU A 163 6.83 -23.11 -48.48
N GLY A 164 5.85 -23.09 -49.38
CA GLY A 164 5.33 -24.34 -50.00
C GLY A 164 4.19 -25.02 -49.24
N LYS A 165 3.93 -24.67 -47.98
CA LYS A 165 2.79 -25.21 -47.20
C LYS A 165 1.52 -24.33 -47.32
N LYS A 166 0.34 -24.92 -47.12
CA LYS A 166 -0.95 -24.27 -47.17
C LYS A 166 -1.44 -23.91 -45.77
N TYR A 167 -1.94 -22.71 -45.61
CA TYR A 167 -2.39 -22.17 -44.32
C TYR A 167 -3.74 -21.48 -44.46
N VAL A 168 -4.54 -21.52 -43.40
CA VAL A 168 -5.73 -20.72 -43.25
C VAL A 168 -5.67 -19.96 -41.92
N SER A 169 -6.05 -18.66 -41.91
CA SER A 169 -6.12 -17.89 -40.66
C SER A 169 -7.20 -18.46 -39.75
N VAL A 170 -6.91 -18.60 -38.45
CA VAL A 170 -7.90 -19.01 -37.43
C VAL A 170 -9.08 -18.04 -37.42
N HIS A 171 -8.81 -16.73 -37.55
CA HIS A 171 -9.85 -15.70 -37.68
C HIS A 171 -10.80 -16.00 -38.85
N ASP A 172 -10.23 -16.33 -40.00
CA ASP A 172 -11.03 -16.64 -41.20
C ASP A 172 -11.89 -17.91 -41.02
N VAL A 173 -11.31 -18.96 -40.40
CA VAL A 173 -12.04 -20.19 -40.06
C VAL A 173 -13.25 -19.90 -39.19
N LEU A 174 -13.10 -19.04 -38.20
CA LEU A 174 -14.18 -18.69 -37.27
C LEU A 174 -15.25 -17.79 -37.92
N CYS A 175 -14.85 -16.83 -38.76
CA CYS A 175 -15.71 -15.75 -39.23
C CYS A 175 -16.25 -15.93 -40.65
N LYS A 176 -15.53 -16.61 -41.56
CA LYS A 176 -15.97 -16.77 -42.94
C LYS A 176 -16.97 -17.93 -43.11
N PRO A 177 -17.94 -17.81 -44.07
CA PRO A 177 -18.79 -18.92 -44.45
C PRO A 177 -17.99 -20.09 -45.04
N LEU A 178 -18.36 -21.32 -44.77
CA LEU A 178 -17.68 -22.55 -45.26
C LEU A 178 -17.52 -22.56 -46.77
N GLY A 179 -18.52 -22.13 -47.52
CA GLY A 179 -18.48 -22.05 -48.98
C GLY A 179 -17.33 -21.22 -49.55
N THR A 180 -16.73 -20.34 -48.76
CA THR A 180 -15.52 -19.57 -49.16
C THR A 180 -14.32 -20.51 -49.28
N PHE A 181 -14.18 -21.44 -48.35
CA PHE A 181 -13.05 -22.37 -48.32
C PHE A 181 -13.12 -23.39 -49.44
N TYR A 182 -14.30 -23.90 -49.74
CA TYR A 182 -14.52 -24.82 -50.90
C TYR A 182 -14.23 -24.17 -52.25
N ARG A 183 -14.18 -22.82 -52.35
CA ARG A 183 -13.76 -22.11 -53.57
C ARG A 183 -12.27 -21.82 -53.61
N THR A 184 -11.61 -21.82 -52.45
CA THR A 184 -10.19 -21.36 -52.34
C THR A 184 -9.22 -22.49 -52.21
N TYR A 185 -9.61 -23.59 -51.59
CA TYR A 185 -8.78 -24.78 -51.28
C TYR A 185 -9.29 -26.01 -52.01
N THR A 186 -8.51 -27.09 -52.01
CA THR A 186 -8.98 -28.40 -52.45
C THR A 186 -10.13 -28.88 -51.57
N GLN A 187 -10.92 -29.82 -52.08
CA GLN A 187 -12.05 -30.38 -51.33
C GLN A 187 -11.58 -30.94 -49.97
N GLU A 188 -10.48 -31.71 -49.95
CA GLU A 188 -9.91 -32.29 -48.74
C GLU A 188 -9.53 -31.22 -47.70
N MET A 189 -8.83 -30.15 -48.15
CA MET A 189 -8.47 -29.02 -47.26
C MET A 189 -9.68 -28.26 -46.78
N ALA A 190 -10.72 -28.07 -47.60
CA ALA A 190 -11.96 -27.45 -47.20
C ALA A 190 -12.71 -28.27 -46.14
N GLU A 191 -12.74 -29.60 -46.29
CA GLU A 191 -13.28 -30.52 -45.28
C GLU A 191 -12.46 -30.48 -43.97
N GLN A 192 -11.13 -30.38 -44.04
CA GLN A 192 -10.29 -30.15 -42.85
C GLN A 192 -10.62 -28.83 -42.16
N VAL A 193 -10.78 -27.73 -42.90
CA VAL A 193 -11.19 -26.42 -42.36
C VAL A 193 -12.56 -26.53 -41.66
N GLU A 194 -13.52 -27.24 -42.26
CA GLU A 194 -14.83 -27.48 -41.63
C GLU A 194 -14.69 -28.26 -40.32
N ALA A 195 -13.86 -29.31 -40.30
CA ALA A 195 -13.57 -30.10 -39.10
C ALA A 195 -12.91 -29.23 -38.00
N TYR A 196 -11.95 -28.38 -38.36
CA TYR A 196 -11.31 -27.44 -37.40
C TYR A 196 -12.32 -26.40 -36.90
N LYS A 197 -13.15 -25.82 -37.78
CA LYS A 197 -14.21 -24.91 -37.36
C LYS A 197 -15.17 -25.57 -36.37
N SER A 198 -15.61 -26.79 -36.65
CA SER A 198 -16.49 -27.57 -35.78
C SER A 198 -15.84 -27.78 -34.40
N LYS A 199 -14.56 -28.21 -34.35
CA LYS A 199 -13.82 -28.38 -33.09
C LYS A 199 -13.73 -27.11 -32.27
N LEU A 200 -13.42 -25.96 -32.88
CA LEU A 200 -13.34 -24.67 -32.21
C LEU A 200 -14.69 -24.19 -31.67
N THR A 201 -15.76 -24.25 -32.50
CA THR A 201 -17.07 -23.72 -32.14
C THR A 201 -17.85 -24.60 -31.20
N SER A 202 -17.58 -25.92 -31.19
CA SER A 202 -18.21 -26.90 -30.28
C SER A 202 -17.45 -27.06 -28.96
N TYR A 203 -16.30 -26.43 -28.79
CA TYR A 203 -15.49 -26.57 -27.59
C TYR A 203 -16.27 -26.07 -26.36
N ASP A 204 -16.30 -26.91 -25.33
CA ASP A 204 -16.93 -26.60 -24.05
C ASP A 204 -15.88 -26.05 -23.07
N PHE A 205 -16.03 -24.79 -22.70
CA PHE A 205 -15.18 -24.15 -21.70
C PHE A 205 -15.71 -24.47 -20.29
N SER A 206 -14.88 -25.11 -19.49
CA SER A 206 -15.18 -25.28 -18.06
C SER A 206 -15.19 -23.93 -17.35
N THR A 207 -16.28 -23.61 -16.67
CA THR A 207 -16.45 -22.36 -15.95
C THR A 207 -16.91 -22.58 -14.53
N ILE A 208 -16.36 -21.78 -13.60
CA ILE A 208 -16.79 -21.69 -12.21
C ILE A 208 -17.29 -20.28 -11.97
N THR A 209 -18.51 -20.13 -11.45
CA THR A 209 -19.10 -18.83 -11.14
C THR A 209 -19.37 -18.71 -9.64
N ILE A 210 -18.76 -17.71 -9.00
CA ILE A 210 -19.14 -17.26 -7.66
C ILE A 210 -20.14 -16.12 -7.82
N LYS A 211 -21.35 -16.27 -7.28
CA LYS A 211 -22.44 -15.32 -7.47
C LYS A 211 -22.80 -14.61 -6.18
N ASP A 212 -22.94 -13.29 -6.24
CA ASP A 212 -23.34 -12.42 -5.12
C ASP A 212 -22.42 -12.52 -3.88
N TYR A 213 -21.18 -12.98 -4.09
CA TYR A 213 -20.15 -12.91 -3.05
C TYR A 213 -19.72 -11.47 -2.82
N PRO A 214 -19.49 -11.07 -1.56
CA PRO A 214 -18.86 -9.77 -1.26
C PRO A 214 -17.52 -9.62 -1.96
N ILE A 215 -17.15 -8.38 -2.29
CA ILE A 215 -15.91 -8.09 -3.03
C ILE A 215 -14.67 -8.63 -2.31
N GLU A 216 -14.66 -8.63 -0.97
CA GLU A 216 -13.59 -9.15 -0.15
C GLU A 216 -13.32 -10.62 -0.41
N ILE A 217 -14.40 -11.41 -0.52
CA ILE A 217 -14.33 -12.86 -0.80
C ILE A 217 -13.91 -13.09 -2.25
N ALA A 218 -14.44 -12.31 -3.19
CA ALA A 218 -14.03 -12.42 -4.60
C ALA A 218 -12.52 -12.12 -4.76
N CYS A 219 -11.99 -11.14 -4.07
CA CYS A 219 -10.56 -10.80 -4.07
C CYS A 219 -9.70 -11.85 -3.35
N GLU A 220 -10.22 -12.47 -2.27
CA GLU A 220 -9.56 -13.59 -1.60
C GLU A 220 -9.49 -14.80 -2.53
N VAL A 221 -10.58 -15.13 -3.23
CA VAL A 221 -10.62 -16.20 -4.24
C VAL A 221 -9.59 -15.91 -5.34
N PHE A 222 -9.58 -14.68 -5.89
CA PHE A 222 -8.61 -14.25 -6.89
C PHE A 222 -7.15 -14.45 -6.40
N SER A 223 -6.85 -14.02 -5.17
CA SER A 223 -5.51 -14.13 -4.59
C SER A 223 -5.07 -15.58 -4.38
N ARG A 224 -6.00 -16.46 -3.96
CA ARG A 224 -5.71 -17.90 -3.74
C ARG A 224 -5.49 -18.67 -5.04
N ILE A 225 -6.17 -18.27 -6.11
CA ILE A 225 -6.07 -18.95 -7.42
C ILE A 225 -4.77 -18.54 -8.12
N ASN A 226 -4.37 -17.27 -8.01
CA ASN A 226 -3.16 -16.75 -8.64
C ASN A 226 -1.89 -17.13 -7.86
N THR A 227 -1.62 -18.42 -7.69
CA THR A 227 -0.48 -18.98 -6.93
C THR A 227 0.90 -18.55 -7.39
N GLY A 228 1.04 -17.88 -8.52
CA GLY A 228 2.30 -17.32 -9.06
C GLY A 228 2.29 -15.80 -9.21
N GLY A 229 1.21 -15.10 -8.84
CA GLY A 229 1.06 -13.65 -8.95
C GLY A 229 1.14 -12.92 -7.61
N LYS A 230 1.43 -11.61 -7.66
CA LYS A 230 1.32 -10.71 -6.50
C LYS A 230 -0.16 -10.62 -6.08
N ALA A 231 -0.45 -10.83 -4.79
CA ALA A 231 -1.78 -10.62 -4.24
C ALA A 231 -2.22 -9.17 -4.45
N LEU A 232 -3.51 -8.97 -4.75
CA LEU A 232 -4.08 -7.62 -4.86
C LEU A 232 -4.02 -6.91 -3.51
N THR A 233 -3.55 -5.68 -3.55
CA THR A 233 -3.62 -4.79 -2.39
C THR A 233 -5.02 -4.22 -2.24
N VAL A 234 -5.39 -3.84 -1.02
CA VAL A 234 -6.64 -3.13 -0.75
C VAL A 234 -6.74 -1.85 -1.59
N PHE A 235 -5.63 -1.18 -1.82
CA PHE A 235 -5.57 0.02 -2.66
C PHE A 235 -5.97 -0.28 -4.12
N GLU A 236 -5.37 -1.29 -4.75
CA GLU A 236 -5.69 -1.67 -6.13
C GLU A 236 -7.18 -2.04 -6.30
N ILE A 237 -7.76 -2.70 -5.29
CA ILE A 237 -9.19 -3.02 -5.28
C ILE A 237 -10.02 -1.73 -5.18
N MET A 238 -9.65 -0.82 -4.28
CA MET A 238 -10.35 0.43 -4.08
C MET A 238 -10.21 1.38 -5.28
N VAL A 239 -9.09 1.37 -6.00
CA VAL A 239 -8.94 2.07 -7.30
C VAL A 239 -10.04 1.64 -8.27
N ALA A 240 -10.25 0.33 -8.42
CA ALA A 240 -11.30 -0.18 -9.31
C ALA A 240 -12.73 0.11 -8.79
N LYS A 241 -12.93 0.04 -7.46
CA LYS A 241 -14.24 0.22 -6.83
C LYS A 241 -14.70 1.68 -6.80
N THR A 242 -13.77 2.63 -6.62
CA THR A 242 -14.10 4.05 -6.41
C THR A 242 -14.08 4.89 -7.67
N TYR A 243 -13.61 4.34 -8.80
CA TYR A 243 -13.59 5.06 -10.06
C TYR A 243 -14.96 5.60 -10.43
N ASP A 244 -15.04 6.89 -10.71
CA ASP A 244 -16.27 7.58 -11.12
C ASP A 244 -15.95 8.62 -12.19
N GLU A 245 -16.26 8.29 -13.44
CA GLU A 245 -16.02 9.18 -14.59
C GLU A 245 -16.86 10.46 -14.49
N THR A 246 -18.08 10.37 -13.92
CA THR A 246 -18.99 11.53 -13.82
C THR A 246 -18.50 12.55 -12.80
N LYS A 247 -17.76 12.12 -11.80
CA LYS A 247 -17.14 12.96 -10.75
C LYS A 247 -15.67 13.25 -11.03
N ASN A 248 -15.14 12.75 -12.13
CA ASN A 248 -13.71 12.82 -12.45
C ASN A 248 -12.84 12.33 -11.27
N PHE A 249 -13.21 11.17 -10.73
CA PHE A 249 -12.51 10.58 -9.59
C PHE A 249 -11.79 9.30 -10.00
N ASP A 250 -10.47 9.35 -9.98
CA ASP A 250 -9.56 8.20 -10.10
C ASP A 250 -8.65 8.17 -8.86
N LEU A 251 -8.80 7.15 -8.02
CA LEU A 251 -8.07 7.06 -6.77
C LEU A 251 -6.54 6.97 -6.99
N ALA A 252 -6.08 6.32 -8.07
CA ALA A 252 -4.66 6.24 -8.37
C ALA A 252 -4.08 7.63 -8.67
N GLU A 253 -4.74 8.40 -9.54
CA GLU A 253 -4.35 9.78 -9.85
C GLU A 253 -4.44 10.69 -8.60
N ARG A 254 -5.52 10.54 -7.82
CA ARG A 254 -5.69 11.30 -6.56
C ARG A 254 -4.59 11.02 -5.55
N PHE A 255 -4.12 9.77 -5.47
CA PHE A 255 -3.00 9.43 -4.59
C PHE A 255 -1.67 10.00 -5.10
N GLU A 256 -1.41 9.97 -6.40
CA GLU A 256 -0.23 10.62 -6.98
C GLU A 256 -0.23 12.13 -6.74
N MET A 257 -1.36 12.80 -6.94
CA MET A 257 -1.53 14.22 -6.61
C MET A 257 -1.30 14.50 -5.11
N LEU A 258 -1.85 13.66 -4.24
CA LEU A 258 -1.63 13.76 -2.79
C LEU A 258 -0.14 13.62 -2.42
N ARG A 259 0.57 12.69 -3.07
CA ARG A 259 1.98 12.42 -2.81
C ARG A 259 2.90 13.50 -3.38
N ASP A 260 2.76 13.83 -4.65
CA ASP A 260 3.71 14.65 -5.41
C ASP A 260 3.22 16.07 -5.69
N GLY A 261 1.92 16.33 -5.56
CA GLY A 261 1.29 17.60 -5.89
C GLY A 261 1.06 17.78 -7.40
N THR A 262 0.62 18.96 -7.76
CA THR A 262 0.47 19.42 -9.13
C THR A 262 0.98 20.86 -9.26
N ASP A 263 1.00 21.40 -10.48
CA ASP A 263 1.36 22.83 -10.71
C ASP A 263 0.41 23.78 -9.97
N GLU A 264 -0.85 23.40 -9.81
CA GLU A 264 -1.89 24.18 -9.15
C GLU A 264 -1.95 23.88 -7.64
N GLU A 265 -1.79 22.61 -7.24
CA GLU A 265 -1.90 22.14 -5.87
C GLU A 265 -0.54 21.76 -5.32
N LYS A 266 0.06 22.68 -4.54
CA LYS A 266 1.41 22.51 -3.96
C LYS A 266 1.41 21.82 -2.59
N GLU A 267 0.25 21.69 -1.95
CA GLU A 267 0.14 20.97 -0.68
C GLU A 267 0.13 19.47 -0.94
N CYS A 268 1.28 18.82 -0.72
CA CYS A 268 1.48 17.41 -0.97
C CYS A 268 2.43 16.79 0.06
N LEU A 269 2.45 15.45 0.12
CA LEU A 269 3.30 14.73 1.07
C LEU A 269 4.79 15.00 0.82
N THR A 270 5.21 15.15 -0.43
CA THR A 270 6.60 15.47 -0.81
C THR A 270 7.00 16.85 -0.28
N ALA A 271 6.17 17.88 -0.48
CA ALA A 271 6.43 19.22 0.06
C ALA A 271 6.43 19.24 1.60
N ALA A 272 5.62 18.42 2.23
CA ALA A 272 5.61 18.23 3.67
C ALA A 272 6.76 17.35 4.19
N ARG A 273 7.54 16.70 3.33
CA ARG A 273 8.56 15.68 3.65
C ARG A 273 7.97 14.44 4.34
N PHE A 274 6.77 14.04 3.91
CA PHE A 274 6.04 12.87 4.39
C PHE A 274 5.71 11.89 3.26
N GLU A 275 6.46 11.92 2.17
CA GLU A 275 6.32 11.08 0.97
C GLU A 275 6.54 9.58 1.20
N THR A 276 7.03 9.18 2.36
CA THR A 276 7.19 7.75 2.70
C THR A 276 5.91 7.09 3.22
N ILE A 277 4.83 7.86 3.36
CA ILE A 277 3.52 7.35 3.76
C ILE A 277 2.96 6.50 2.63
N SER A 278 2.56 5.27 2.96
CA SER A 278 2.05 4.31 1.98
C SER A 278 0.57 4.51 1.67
N GLU A 279 0.14 3.99 0.51
CA GLU A 279 -1.26 3.90 0.11
C GLU A 279 -2.14 3.25 1.19
N SER A 280 -1.62 2.23 1.87
CA SER A 280 -2.33 1.53 2.95
C SER A 280 -2.70 2.48 4.10
N ILE A 281 -1.81 3.38 4.50
CA ILE A 281 -2.08 4.38 5.56
C ILE A 281 -3.19 5.34 5.10
N ILE A 282 -3.16 5.76 3.83
CA ILE A 282 -4.21 6.64 3.28
C ILE A 282 -5.57 5.95 3.28
N MET A 283 -5.62 4.67 2.85
CA MET A 283 -6.86 3.89 2.89
C MET A 283 -7.40 3.74 4.32
N GLN A 284 -6.51 3.49 5.28
CA GLN A 284 -6.86 3.41 6.69
C GLN A 284 -7.32 4.77 7.26
N CYS A 285 -6.75 5.90 6.82
CA CYS A 285 -7.23 7.23 7.19
C CYS A 285 -8.68 7.46 6.69
N VAL A 286 -8.98 7.12 5.43
CA VAL A 286 -10.37 7.21 4.92
C VAL A 286 -11.32 6.36 5.75
N ALA A 287 -10.95 5.12 6.06
CA ALA A 287 -11.79 4.22 6.85
C ALA A 287 -11.96 4.69 8.30
N ALA A 288 -10.89 5.21 8.92
CA ALA A 288 -10.94 5.77 10.27
C ALA A 288 -11.97 6.91 10.39
N ILE A 289 -11.94 7.87 9.48
CA ILE A 289 -12.87 9.01 9.51
C ILE A 289 -14.30 8.63 9.09
N THR A 290 -14.45 7.59 8.25
CA THR A 290 -15.76 7.19 7.70
C THR A 290 -16.49 6.21 8.61
N LEU A 291 -15.76 5.23 9.17
CA LEU A 291 -16.31 4.06 9.87
C LEU A 291 -15.80 3.92 11.31
N SER A 292 -14.80 4.71 11.72
CA SER A 292 -14.04 4.49 12.96
C SER A 292 -13.43 3.08 13.02
N ALA A 293 -12.95 2.58 11.87
CA ALA A 293 -12.38 1.26 11.67
C ALA A 293 -11.21 1.34 10.67
N VAL A 294 -10.31 0.36 10.67
CA VAL A 294 -9.09 0.38 9.83
C VAL A 294 -8.75 -0.95 9.17
N ARG A 295 -9.55 -2.00 9.42
CA ARG A 295 -9.26 -3.32 8.87
C ARG A 295 -9.51 -3.34 7.36
N SER A 296 -8.73 -4.12 6.64
CA SER A 296 -8.86 -4.28 5.20
C SER A 296 -10.30 -4.60 4.76
N ARG A 297 -10.98 -5.51 5.48
CA ARG A 297 -12.38 -5.84 5.22
C ARG A 297 -13.32 -4.64 5.38
N ASP A 298 -13.08 -3.79 6.39
CA ASP A 298 -13.94 -2.63 6.66
C ASP A 298 -13.76 -1.56 5.57
N ILE A 299 -12.51 -1.34 5.10
CA ILE A 299 -12.20 -0.45 3.96
C ILE A 299 -12.99 -0.89 2.72
N LEU A 300 -12.99 -2.19 2.44
CA LEU A 300 -13.65 -2.75 1.25
C LEU A 300 -15.19 -2.65 1.30
N THR A 301 -15.79 -2.44 2.48
CA THR A 301 -17.24 -2.18 2.60
C THR A 301 -17.65 -0.75 2.26
N ILE A 302 -16.70 0.20 2.23
CA ILE A 302 -17.00 1.60 1.95
C ILE A 302 -17.55 1.73 0.53
N ARG A 303 -18.76 2.29 0.39
CA ARG A 303 -19.36 2.55 -0.91
C ARG A 303 -18.62 3.66 -1.65
N ARG A 304 -18.61 3.60 -2.99
CA ARG A 304 -17.99 4.58 -3.89
C ARG A 304 -18.30 6.02 -3.50
N GLU A 305 -19.58 6.34 -3.39
CA GLU A 305 -20.04 7.71 -3.12
C GLU A 305 -19.55 8.22 -1.75
N THR A 306 -19.57 7.35 -0.75
CA THR A 306 -19.10 7.65 0.59
C THR A 306 -17.58 7.86 0.62
N PHE A 307 -16.84 7.02 -0.10
CA PHE A 307 -15.39 7.13 -0.21
C PHE A 307 -14.99 8.47 -0.86
N ILE A 308 -15.61 8.78 -2.02
CA ILE A 308 -15.36 10.02 -2.75
C ILE A 308 -15.69 11.25 -1.90
N ALA A 309 -16.83 11.24 -1.21
CA ALA A 309 -17.26 12.35 -0.35
C ALA A 309 -16.30 12.60 0.83
N ASN A 310 -15.60 11.55 1.31
CA ASN A 310 -14.67 11.66 2.44
C ASN A 310 -13.21 11.85 2.01
N TRP A 311 -12.89 11.90 0.72
CA TRP A 311 -11.51 12.07 0.24
C TRP A 311 -10.91 13.42 0.68
N GLU A 312 -11.58 14.54 0.36
CA GLU A 312 -11.08 15.87 0.75
C GLU A 312 -11.12 16.11 2.28
N PRO A 313 -12.16 15.69 3.03
CA PRO A 313 -12.11 15.70 4.49
C PRO A 313 -10.94 14.91 5.08
N MET A 314 -10.65 13.73 4.54
CA MET A 314 -9.48 12.92 4.95
C MET A 314 -8.16 13.65 4.67
N LYS A 315 -8.01 14.20 3.45
CA LYS A 315 -6.82 14.95 3.07
C LYS A 315 -6.57 16.12 4.01
N ALA A 316 -7.58 16.92 4.29
CA ALA A 316 -7.48 18.04 5.23
C ALA A 316 -7.07 17.60 6.64
N ALA A 317 -7.68 16.52 7.16
CA ALA A 317 -7.35 15.99 8.47
C ALA A 317 -5.93 15.40 8.53
N LEU A 318 -5.49 14.72 7.47
CA LEU A 318 -4.14 14.18 7.34
C LEU A 318 -3.08 15.29 7.34
N PHE A 319 -3.27 16.34 6.54
CA PHE A 319 -2.31 17.45 6.51
C PHE A 319 -2.30 18.22 7.83
N THR A 320 -3.45 18.41 8.48
CA THR A 320 -3.49 18.99 9.84
C THR A 320 -2.73 18.11 10.84
N ALA A 321 -2.85 16.78 10.76
CA ALA A 321 -2.07 15.86 11.58
C ALA A 321 -0.56 15.94 11.31
N ILE A 322 -0.17 16.05 10.04
CA ILE A 322 1.23 16.23 9.63
C ILE A 322 1.76 17.57 10.15
N ASP A 323 0.99 18.65 10.00
CA ASP A 323 1.40 19.96 10.51
C ASP A 323 1.55 19.98 12.04
N PHE A 324 0.66 19.28 12.75
CA PHE A 324 0.80 19.08 14.20
C PHE A 324 2.12 18.38 14.55
N ILE A 325 2.43 17.28 13.86
CA ILE A 325 3.69 16.54 14.07
C ILE A 325 4.90 17.43 13.78
N ARG A 326 4.85 18.24 12.74
CA ARG A 326 5.96 19.12 12.35
C ARG A 326 6.11 20.35 13.22
N SER A 327 5.02 20.99 13.62
CA SER A 327 5.03 22.25 14.38
C SER A 327 5.13 22.01 15.88
N GLU A 328 4.25 21.19 16.46
CA GLU A 328 4.19 20.98 17.91
C GLU A 328 5.21 19.93 18.38
N LEU A 329 5.31 18.79 17.68
CA LEU A 329 6.26 17.74 18.03
C LEU A 329 7.64 17.95 17.40
N ARG A 330 7.78 18.92 16.49
CA ARG A 330 9.03 19.26 15.77
C ARG A 330 9.69 18.07 15.09
N VAL A 331 8.90 17.12 14.61
CA VAL A 331 9.36 15.98 13.82
C VAL A 331 9.27 16.35 12.34
N PRO A 332 10.39 16.71 11.69
CA PRO A 332 10.37 17.38 10.39
C PRO A 332 10.09 16.47 9.21
N VAL A 333 10.22 15.14 9.36
CA VAL A 333 10.18 14.16 8.27
C VAL A 333 9.52 12.86 8.70
N SER A 334 8.82 12.19 7.77
CA SER A 334 8.10 10.95 8.03
C SER A 334 8.99 9.78 8.48
N GLN A 335 10.25 9.73 8.04
CA GLN A 335 11.20 8.66 8.40
C GLN A 335 11.45 8.56 9.91
N LEU A 336 11.33 9.67 10.63
CA LEU A 336 11.49 9.69 12.09
C LEU A 336 10.23 9.24 12.84
N VAL A 337 9.06 9.30 12.22
CA VAL A 337 7.81 8.88 12.89
C VAL A 337 7.93 7.43 13.35
N PRO A 338 7.70 7.11 14.65
CA PRO A 338 7.88 5.76 15.18
C PRO A 338 7.08 4.71 14.42
N TYR A 339 5.81 4.98 14.21
CA TYR A 339 4.90 4.18 13.41
C TYR A 339 3.99 5.07 12.56
N PRO A 340 3.90 4.85 11.24
CA PRO A 340 2.97 5.61 10.39
C PRO A 340 1.51 5.56 10.85
N GLY A 341 1.10 4.48 11.57
CA GLY A 341 -0.23 4.35 12.15
C GLY A 341 -0.65 5.48 13.11
N VAL A 342 0.32 6.18 13.72
CA VAL A 342 0.03 7.38 14.54
C VAL A 342 -0.71 8.44 13.73
N LEU A 343 -0.40 8.59 12.43
CA LEU A 343 -1.08 9.53 11.55
C LEU A 343 -2.58 9.22 11.41
N ILE A 344 -2.95 7.94 11.45
CA ILE A 344 -4.36 7.52 11.35
C ILE A 344 -5.15 8.00 12.58
N ALA A 345 -4.58 7.77 13.77
CA ALA A 345 -5.22 8.22 15.02
C ALA A 345 -5.30 9.76 15.10
N LEU A 346 -4.24 10.46 14.69
CA LEU A 346 -4.24 11.93 14.66
C LEU A 346 -5.20 12.48 13.59
N ALA A 347 -5.25 11.90 12.40
CA ALA A 347 -6.21 12.30 11.35
C ALA A 347 -7.66 12.09 11.83
N TYR A 348 -7.93 10.99 12.54
CA TYR A 348 -9.24 10.79 13.19
C TYR A 348 -9.55 11.91 14.20
N PHE A 349 -8.61 12.26 15.07
CA PHE A 349 -8.76 13.36 16.02
C PHE A 349 -9.08 14.68 15.32
N PHE A 350 -8.28 15.06 14.33
CA PHE A 350 -8.47 16.32 13.61
C PHE A 350 -9.75 16.35 12.79
N HIS A 351 -10.13 15.25 12.17
CA HIS A 351 -11.42 15.15 11.50
C HIS A 351 -12.59 15.38 12.47
N LYS A 352 -12.57 14.70 13.62
CA LYS A 352 -13.63 14.83 14.66
C LYS A 352 -13.70 16.24 15.27
N THR A 353 -12.61 16.96 15.31
CA THR A 353 -12.54 18.34 15.79
C THR A 353 -12.67 19.37 14.66
N SER A 354 -13.08 18.96 13.45
CA SER A 354 -13.19 19.82 12.26
C SER A 354 -11.90 20.61 11.97
N ASN A 355 -10.75 19.99 12.17
CA ASN A 355 -9.40 20.55 11.98
C ASN A 355 -9.14 21.81 12.85
N GLN A 356 -9.84 21.96 13.97
CA GLN A 356 -9.62 23.07 14.87
C GLN A 356 -8.29 22.93 15.62
N LYS A 357 -7.70 24.07 15.97
CA LYS A 357 -6.47 24.10 16.77
C LYS A 357 -6.74 23.45 18.13
N PRO A 358 -5.95 22.43 18.53
CA PRO A 358 -6.08 21.82 19.84
C PRO A 358 -5.80 22.80 20.98
N SER A 359 -6.50 22.63 22.10
CA SER A 359 -6.17 23.35 23.34
C SER A 359 -4.79 22.90 23.86
N ASN A 360 -4.17 23.68 24.73
CA ASN A 360 -2.87 23.34 25.32
C ASN A 360 -2.91 21.97 26.04
N GLU A 361 -4.02 21.61 26.65
CA GLU A 361 -4.19 20.30 27.28
C GLU A 361 -4.28 19.18 26.26
N GLN A 362 -5.01 19.39 25.17
CA GLN A 362 -5.07 18.43 24.07
C GLN A 362 -3.71 18.24 23.41
N VAL A 363 -2.94 19.33 23.18
CA VAL A 363 -1.57 19.26 22.65
C VAL A 363 -0.70 18.36 23.54
N ARG A 364 -0.71 18.57 24.87
CA ARG A 364 0.07 17.74 25.79
C ARG A 364 -0.32 16.28 25.73
N ARG A 365 -1.61 15.96 25.68
CA ARG A 365 -2.12 14.58 25.62
C ARG A 365 -1.82 13.90 24.28
N LEU A 366 -1.88 14.63 23.16
CA LEU A 366 -1.48 14.13 21.85
C LEU A 366 0.03 13.90 21.80
N GLU A 367 0.83 14.78 22.40
CA GLU A 367 2.28 14.58 22.54
C GLU A 367 2.60 13.35 23.40
N GLN A 368 1.95 13.19 24.55
CA GLN A 368 2.04 12.01 25.40
C GLN A 368 1.70 10.74 24.63
N TYR A 369 0.58 10.73 23.90
CA TYR A 369 0.18 9.61 23.05
C TYR A 369 1.24 9.26 22.00
N PHE A 370 1.77 10.25 21.28
CA PHE A 370 2.79 10.06 20.27
C PHE A 370 4.02 9.35 20.83
N TYR A 371 4.56 9.83 21.93
CA TYR A 371 5.74 9.22 22.57
C TYR A 371 5.41 7.87 23.20
N TRP A 372 4.24 7.73 23.81
CA TRP A 372 3.79 6.46 24.39
C TRP A 372 3.71 5.35 23.33
N VAL A 373 3.13 5.60 22.16
CA VAL A 373 3.03 4.64 21.05
C VAL A 373 4.41 4.12 20.65
N GLY A 374 5.39 4.98 20.51
CA GLY A 374 6.71 4.58 20.06
C GLY A 374 7.57 3.92 21.15
N LEU A 375 7.57 4.45 22.37
CA LEU A 375 8.36 3.95 23.50
C LEU A 375 7.87 2.58 24.01
N ASN A 376 6.57 2.32 23.90
CA ASN A 376 5.97 1.03 24.25
C ASN A 376 5.84 0.08 23.05
N GLU A 377 6.40 0.46 21.89
CA GLU A 377 6.33 -0.35 20.67
C GLU A 377 4.89 -0.81 20.38
N HIS A 378 3.91 0.08 20.63
CA HIS A 378 2.49 -0.22 20.66
C HIS A 378 2.01 -0.91 19.38
N TYR A 379 2.45 -0.48 18.21
CA TYR A 379 2.05 -1.07 16.92
C TYR A 379 2.99 -2.16 16.38
N SER A 380 3.80 -2.77 17.23
CA SER A 380 4.68 -3.88 16.83
C SER A 380 3.92 -5.13 16.37
N SER A 381 2.69 -5.32 16.86
CA SER A 381 1.77 -6.40 16.47
C SER A 381 0.32 -5.98 16.69
N GLY A 382 -0.62 -6.57 15.92
CA GLY A 382 -2.04 -6.32 16.08
C GLY A 382 -2.46 -4.86 15.82
N THR A 383 -1.77 -4.17 14.93
CA THR A 383 -1.92 -2.73 14.65
C THR A 383 -3.36 -2.31 14.42
N GLU A 384 -4.13 -3.06 13.61
CA GLU A 384 -5.52 -2.73 13.30
C GLU A 384 -6.44 -2.76 14.52
N THR A 385 -6.25 -3.72 15.42
CA THR A 385 -7.02 -3.81 16.67
C THR A 385 -6.65 -2.67 17.62
N LYS A 386 -5.36 -2.41 17.77
CA LYS A 386 -4.86 -1.33 18.63
C LYS A 386 -5.25 0.05 18.14
N LEU A 387 -5.28 0.28 16.83
CA LEU A 387 -5.80 1.53 16.25
C LEU A 387 -7.28 1.74 16.57
N ALA A 388 -8.09 0.69 16.52
CA ALA A 388 -9.50 0.78 16.91
C ALA A 388 -9.67 1.15 18.39
N GLU A 389 -8.81 0.65 19.27
CA GLU A 389 -8.74 1.04 20.68
C GLU A 389 -8.25 2.49 20.84
N ASP A 390 -7.32 2.93 20.01
CA ASP A 390 -6.76 4.28 20.08
C ASP A 390 -7.73 5.36 19.64
N PHE A 391 -8.75 5.04 18.83
CA PHE A 391 -9.86 5.97 18.59
C PHE A 391 -10.59 6.34 19.88
N ASN A 392 -10.75 5.41 20.83
CA ASN A 392 -11.29 5.71 22.15
C ASN A 392 -10.36 6.67 22.94
N LYS A 393 -9.05 6.54 22.78
CA LYS A 393 -8.09 7.48 23.39
C LYS A 393 -8.22 8.88 22.77
N MET A 394 -8.38 8.95 21.43
CA MET A 394 -8.63 10.22 20.74
C MET A 394 -9.96 10.86 21.20
N ASP A 395 -11.04 10.09 21.33
CA ASP A 395 -12.33 10.58 21.83
C ASP A 395 -12.24 11.07 23.29
N ALA A 396 -11.42 10.40 24.13
CA ALA A 396 -11.13 10.88 25.47
C ALA A 396 -10.43 12.25 25.44
N ILE A 397 -9.39 12.41 24.59
CA ILE A 397 -8.69 13.69 24.44
C ILE A 397 -9.64 14.78 23.93
N ILE A 398 -10.49 14.49 22.94
CA ILE A 398 -11.48 15.43 22.39
C ILE A 398 -12.41 15.94 23.49
N THR A 399 -12.87 15.04 24.37
CA THR A 399 -13.79 15.38 25.47
C THR A 399 -13.09 15.92 26.72
N GLY A 400 -11.78 16.16 26.67
CA GLY A 400 -11.01 16.69 27.80
C GLY A 400 -10.72 15.67 28.90
N LYS A 401 -10.91 14.36 28.63
CA LYS A 401 -10.61 13.27 29.57
C LYS A 401 -9.20 12.74 29.33
N ALA A 402 -8.56 12.18 30.36
CA ALA A 402 -7.30 11.49 30.21
C ALA A 402 -7.50 10.17 29.44
N PRO A 403 -6.66 9.88 28.45
CA PRO A 403 -6.67 8.57 27.78
C PRO A 403 -6.30 7.46 28.75
N ASP A 404 -6.90 6.28 28.57
CA ASP A 404 -6.51 5.07 29.31
C ASP A 404 -5.37 4.37 28.56
N TYR A 405 -4.21 4.27 29.19
CA TYR A 405 -3.04 3.57 28.68
C TYR A 405 -2.87 2.15 29.27
N ALA A 406 -3.90 1.60 29.89
CA ALA A 406 -3.99 0.22 30.39
C ALA A 406 -2.70 -0.31 31.02
N ASN A 407 -2.47 -0.09 32.32
CA ASN A 407 -1.37 -0.65 33.11
C ASN A 407 0.05 -0.51 32.53
N THR A 408 0.25 0.34 31.54
CA THR A 408 1.55 0.58 30.92
C THR A 408 2.31 1.63 31.72
N GLU A 409 3.58 1.36 32.04
CA GLU A 409 4.41 2.35 32.69
C GLU A 409 4.62 3.56 31.78
N LEU A 410 4.19 4.74 32.24
CA LEU A 410 4.44 6.03 31.59
C LEU A 410 5.80 6.60 32.01
N GLN A 411 6.76 5.73 32.31
CA GLN A 411 8.09 6.15 32.74
C GLN A 411 9.18 5.39 31.95
N VAL A 412 10.18 6.13 31.49
CA VAL A 412 11.33 5.58 30.76
C VAL A 412 12.48 5.30 31.72
N ASP A 413 12.92 4.04 31.76
CA ASP A 413 14.10 3.64 32.49
C ASP A 413 15.38 4.04 31.70
N PRO A 414 16.29 4.86 32.28
CA PRO A 414 17.57 5.18 31.67
C PRO A 414 18.40 3.96 31.27
N LYS A 415 18.32 2.87 32.07
CA LYS A 415 19.07 1.64 31.81
C LYS A 415 18.64 0.98 30.49
N ARG A 416 17.36 0.99 30.16
CA ARG A 416 16.88 0.53 28.85
C ARG A 416 17.53 1.31 27.69
N ILE A 417 17.71 2.63 27.84
CA ILE A 417 18.38 3.49 26.82
C ILE A 417 19.86 3.12 26.71
N GLU A 418 20.55 2.90 27.85
CA GLU A 418 21.96 2.51 27.88
C GLU A 418 22.24 1.21 27.12
N GLU A 419 21.30 0.24 27.17
CA GLU A 419 21.43 -1.11 26.60
C GLU A 419 20.83 -1.23 25.20
N THR A 420 20.02 -0.24 24.73
CA THR A 420 19.32 -0.32 23.45
C THR A 420 20.26 -0.10 22.26
N TRP A 421 20.28 -1.10 21.38
CA TRP A 421 20.99 -1.02 20.09
C TRP A 421 20.25 -0.10 19.13
N PHE A 422 20.98 0.76 18.48
CA PHE A 422 20.43 1.68 17.48
C PHE A 422 19.97 0.94 16.23
N SER A 423 18.73 1.22 15.83
CA SER A 423 18.14 0.75 14.57
C SER A 423 17.14 1.79 14.05
N THR A 424 17.21 2.11 12.77
CA THR A 424 16.24 3.00 12.11
C THR A 424 14.87 2.38 11.91
N GLY A 425 14.74 1.06 12.06
CA GLY A 425 13.45 0.32 12.00
C GLY A 425 12.79 0.15 13.37
N ASN A 426 13.50 0.40 14.47
CA ASN A 426 12.95 0.23 15.81
C ASN A 426 12.22 1.48 16.29
N ALA A 427 10.97 1.33 16.72
CA ALA A 427 10.11 2.44 17.14
C ALA A 427 10.59 3.13 18.41
N TYR A 428 11.17 2.39 19.35
CA TYR A 428 11.77 2.94 20.56
C TYR A 428 12.95 3.87 20.21
N CYS A 429 13.84 3.43 19.32
CA CYS A 429 14.94 4.27 18.81
C CYS A 429 14.40 5.52 18.08
N LYS A 430 13.37 5.37 17.25
CA LYS A 430 12.75 6.50 16.55
C LYS A 430 12.15 7.52 17.53
N SER A 431 11.55 7.09 18.62
CA SER A 431 11.03 8.00 19.65
C SER A 431 12.15 8.85 20.29
N ILE A 432 13.31 8.25 20.53
CA ILE A 432 14.49 9.00 21.01
C ILE A 432 15.01 9.97 19.93
N LEU A 433 15.02 9.54 18.66
CA LEU A 433 15.40 10.42 17.54
C LEU A 433 14.42 11.58 17.36
N CYS A 434 13.10 11.36 17.56
CA CYS A 434 12.10 12.42 17.58
C CYS A 434 12.38 13.42 18.71
N LEU A 435 12.72 12.94 19.90
CA LEU A 435 13.13 13.80 21.00
C LEU A 435 14.37 14.63 20.65
N LEU A 436 15.38 14.02 20.01
CA LEU A 436 16.58 14.75 19.55
C LEU A 436 16.21 15.79 18.48
N ALA A 437 15.34 15.45 17.53
CA ALA A 437 14.84 16.42 16.54
C ALA A 437 14.06 17.56 17.21
N TYR A 438 13.26 17.26 18.23
CA TYR A 438 12.52 18.26 19.04
C TYR A 438 13.45 19.30 19.66
N GLN A 439 14.67 18.91 20.07
CA GLN A 439 15.69 19.81 20.63
C GLN A 439 16.29 20.73 19.57
N GLN A 440 15.94 20.58 18.28
CA GLN A 440 16.54 21.35 17.17
C GLN A 440 18.08 21.30 17.18
N PRO A 441 18.66 20.10 16.98
CA PRO A 441 20.09 19.89 17.11
C PRO A 441 20.88 20.83 16.18
N LYS A 442 21.98 21.39 16.69
CA LYS A 442 22.80 22.34 15.97
C LYS A 442 24.13 21.74 15.53
N SER A 443 24.65 22.22 14.42
CA SER A 443 25.98 21.85 13.93
C SER A 443 27.06 22.22 14.93
N PHE A 444 27.97 21.27 15.21
CA PHE A 444 29.10 21.52 16.11
C PHE A 444 30.06 22.59 15.59
N ASP A 445 30.10 22.76 14.27
CA ASP A 445 31.00 23.72 13.60
C ASP A 445 30.40 25.13 13.52
N THR A 446 29.17 25.25 13.05
CA THR A 446 28.54 26.53 12.69
C THR A 446 27.48 27.03 13.67
N ASN A 447 27.08 26.21 14.64
CA ASN A 447 25.93 26.47 15.52
C ASN A 447 24.58 26.69 14.78
N GLY A 448 24.54 26.41 13.47
CA GLY A 448 23.31 26.41 12.68
C GLY A 448 22.46 25.17 12.98
N VAL A 449 21.12 25.25 12.80
CA VAL A 449 20.22 24.11 12.97
C VAL A 449 20.50 23.06 11.91
N VAL A 450 20.60 21.79 12.30
CA VAL A 450 20.81 20.67 11.39
C VAL A 450 19.54 20.41 10.59
N ILE A 451 19.66 20.40 9.26
CA ILE A 451 18.56 20.08 8.36
C ILE A 451 18.44 18.55 8.27
N LEU A 452 17.27 18.03 8.63
CA LEU A 452 16.93 16.62 8.53
C LEU A 452 16.08 16.38 7.27
N ASP A 453 16.40 15.31 6.54
CA ASP A 453 15.76 14.93 5.30
C ASP A 453 15.54 13.42 5.23
N ASN A 454 14.44 12.96 4.62
CA ASN A 454 14.11 11.54 4.50
C ASN A 454 15.19 10.73 3.77
N SER A 455 15.77 11.28 2.71
CA SER A 455 16.83 10.62 1.95
C SER A 455 18.09 10.37 2.79
N ASN A 456 18.38 11.29 3.71
CA ASN A 456 19.53 11.25 4.59
C ASN A 456 19.31 10.42 5.87
N LEU A 457 18.10 9.95 6.13
CA LEU A 457 17.74 9.19 7.35
C LEU A 457 17.29 7.75 7.04
N LYS A 458 17.27 7.35 5.78
CA LYS A 458 16.71 6.07 5.32
C LYS A 458 17.40 4.83 5.89
N ILE A 459 18.71 4.89 6.11
CA ILE A 459 19.52 3.77 6.61
C ILE A 459 20.39 4.18 7.80
N ALA A 460 20.75 3.22 8.66
CA ALA A 460 21.53 3.49 9.87
C ALA A 460 22.94 4.08 9.62
N THR A 461 23.48 3.86 8.42
CA THR A 461 24.76 4.45 7.97
C THR A 461 24.58 5.79 7.27
N SER A 462 23.40 6.39 7.35
CA SER A 462 23.08 7.68 6.71
C SER A 462 23.89 8.81 7.30
N ARG A 463 24.07 9.86 6.50
CA ARG A 463 24.94 10.99 6.80
C ARG A 463 24.59 11.77 8.07
N ASN A 464 23.32 11.79 8.45
CA ASN A 464 22.83 12.53 9.62
C ASN A 464 22.94 11.76 10.94
N TYR A 465 23.05 10.43 10.94
CA TYR A 465 23.30 9.66 12.15
C TYR A 465 24.78 9.63 12.47
N HIS A 466 25.14 10.18 13.61
CA HIS A 466 26.51 10.27 14.05
C HIS A 466 26.72 9.50 15.35
N HIS A 467 27.72 8.64 15.34
CA HIS A 467 28.24 8.02 16.56
C HIS A 467 29.12 9.06 17.26
N PHE A 468 28.64 9.61 18.38
CA PHE A 468 29.36 10.66 19.11
C PHE A 468 30.75 10.19 19.52
N PHE A 469 30.86 8.96 20.04
CA PHE A 469 32.11 8.21 20.06
C PHE A 469 32.21 7.43 18.75
N PRO A 470 33.11 7.84 17.82
CA PRO A 470 33.17 7.22 16.52
C PRO A 470 33.42 5.70 16.59
N LYS A 471 32.74 4.96 15.71
CA LYS A 471 32.83 3.49 15.68
C LYS A 471 34.26 3.01 15.55
N ASN A 472 35.03 3.57 14.61
CA ASN A 472 36.42 3.17 14.38
C ASN A 472 37.31 3.49 15.60
N TYR A 473 37.05 4.62 16.30
CA TYR A 473 37.77 4.96 17.52
C TYR A 473 37.56 3.90 18.61
N LEU A 474 36.31 3.47 18.84
CA LEU A 474 35.99 2.44 19.84
C LEU A 474 36.53 1.08 19.43
N GLU A 475 36.47 0.69 18.18
CA GLU A 475 37.01 -0.58 17.67
C GLU A 475 38.54 -0.67 17.81
N GLU A 476 39.25 0.46 17.69
CA GLU A 476 40.71 0.53 17.86
C GLU A 476 41.12 0.56 19.35
N ASN A 477 40.41 1.31 20.21
CA ASN A 477 40.86 1.65 21.57
C ASN A 477 40.02 0.97 22.68
N HIS A 478 38.76 0.56 22.42
CA HIS A 478 37.80 0.04 23.39
C HIS A 478 36.99 -1.11 22.80
N LYS A 479 37.63 -2.20 22.40
CA LYS A 479 37.02 -3.35 21.69
C LYS A 479 35.90 -4.05 22.46
N ASP A 480 35.81 -3.88 23.76
CA ASP A 480 34.76 -4.39 24.64
C ASP A 480 33.48 -3.53 24.63
N LYS A 481 33.52 -2.36 24.02
CA LYS A 481 32.41 -1.40 23.99
C LYS A 481 31.61 -1.51 22.70
N ASN A 482 30.29 -1.41 22.81
CA ASN A 482 29.40 -1.42 21.67
C ASN A 482 29.19 0.03 21.14
N PRO A 483 29.65 0.39 19.94
CA PRO A 483 29.46 1.73 19.38
C PRO A 483 28.01 2.03 18.97
N ASN A 484 27.20 1.00 18.71
CA ASN A 484 25.85 1.12 18.16
C ASN A 484 24.76 1.22 19.25
N LEU A 485 25.05 1.79 20.41
CA LEU A 485 24.03 2.11 21.41
C LEU A 485 23.30 3.40 21.02
N ILE A 486 21.96 3.45 21.20
CA ILE A 486 21.17 4.64 20.87
C ILE A 486 21.65 5.88 21.62
N ALA A 487 22.13 5.72 22.86
CA ALA A 487 22.72 6.79 23.64
C ALA A 487 24.05 7.34 23.06
N ASN A 488 24.68 6.63 22.13
CA ASN A 488 25.83 7.12 21.37
C ASN A 488 25.45 7.85 20.08
N ILE A 489 24.19 7.81 19.66
CA ILE A 489 23.75 8.39 18.39
C ILE A 489 23.25 9.83 18.58
N THR A 490 23.68 10.72 17.70
CA THR A 490 23.14 12.07 17.61
C THR A 490 22.92 12.49 16.15
N LEU A 491 22.24 13.61 15.93
CA LEU A 491 21.87 14.12 14.61
C LEU A 491 22.76 15.31 14.27
N ILE A 492 23.65 15.14 13.28
CA ILE A 492 24.53 16.23 12.80
C ILE A 492 24.52 16.30 11.27
N ASP A 493 25.10 17.35 10.71
CA ASP A 493 25.29 17.47 9.28
C ASP A 493 26.33 16.47 8.73
N GLY A 494 26.12 15.99 7.51
CA GLY A 494 26.98 14.96 6.92
C GLY A 494 28.41 15.41 6.63
N TYR A 495 28.65 16.73 6.47
CA TYR A 495 29.97 17.26 6.23
C TYR A 495 30.82 17.19 7.50
N SER A 496 30.32 17.70 8.62
CA SER A 496 30.97 17.63 9.93
C SER A 496 31.28 16.20 10.33
N ASN A 497 30.31 15.28 10.15
CA ASN A 497 30.48 13.86 10.45
C ASN A 497 31.68 13.26 9.69
N LYS A 498 31.73 13.43 8.38
CA LYS A 498 32.71 12.77 7.50
C LYS A 498 34.09 13.43 7.53
N HIS A 499 34.13 14.75 7.52
CA HIS A 499 35.38 15.52 7.26
C HIS A 499 36.00 16.12 8.50
N ARG A 500 35.25 16.40 9.55
CA ARG A 500 35.76 17.07 10.76
C ARG A 500 35.98 16.09 11.91
N ILE A 501 35.10 15.13 12.11
CA ILE A 501 35.15 14.12 13.18
C ILE A 501 35.93 12.90 12.72
N GLY A 502 35.39 12.13 11.74
CA GLY A 502 36.05 10.93 11.23
C GLY A 502 36.21 9.85 12.32
N LYS A 503 37.47 9.47 12.60
CA LYS A 503 37.84 8.45 13.60
C LYS A 503 38.51 9.03 14.86
N LYS A 504 38.45 10.34 15.09
CA LYS A 504 39.09 11.00 16.21
C LYS A 504 38.38 10.76 17.53
N ALA A 505 39.15 10.79 18.63
CA ALA A 505 38.57 10.76 19.97
C ALA A 505 37.68 11.99 20.22
N PRO A 506 36.62 11.88 21.04
CA PRO A 506 35.79 13.03 21.41
C PRO A 506 36.57 14.17 21.99
N SER A 507 37.55 13.94 22.88
CA SER A 507 38.43 14.97 23.42
C SER A 507 39.15 15.79 22.33
N GLU A 508 39.63 15.11 21.27
CA GLU A 508 40.36 15.73 20.19
C GLU A 508 39.45 16.58 19.28
N TYR A 509 38.31 16.03 18.80
CA TYR A 509 37.50 16.80 17.87
C TYR A 509 36.69 17.90 18.56
N LEU A 510 36.29 17.72 19.84
CA LEU A 510 35.62 18.77 20.61
C LEU A 510 36.55 19.96 20.86
N ALA A 511 37.83 19.72 21.18
CA ALA A 511 38.83 20.82 21.30
C ALA A 511 38.95 21.61 20.00
N LYS A 512 38.94 20.93 18.84
CA LYS A 512 38.99 21.61 17.53
C LYS A 512 37.72 22.42 17.24
N PHE A 513 36.53 21.88 17.56
CA PHE A 513 35.30 22.65 17.39
C PHE A 513 35.21 23.84 18.34
N ALA A 514 35.70 23.72 19.58
CA ALA A 514 35.70 24.81 20.55
C ALA A 514 36.48 26.04 20.07
N THR A 515 37.55 25.87 19.27
CA THR A 515 38.29 26.99 18.68
C THR A 515 37.49 27.73 17.61
N GLY A 516 36.61 27.09 16.89
CA GLY A 516 35.79 27.67 15.82
C GLY A 516 34.37 28.07 16.25
N ASN A 517 33.81 27.42 17.27
CA ASN A 517 32.47 27.67 17.79
C ASN A 517 32.48 28.00 19.29
N PRO A 518 32.49 29.28 19.66
CA PRO A 518 32.43 29.72 21.06
C PRO A 518 31.18 29.24 21.81
N SER A 519 30.13 28.92 21.09
CA SER A 519 28.86 28.43 21.64
C SER A 519 28.79 26.90 21.71
N LEU A 520 29.88 26.15 21.53
CA LEU A 520 29.89 24.68 21.45
C LEU A 520 29.18 24.02 22.64
N HIS A 521 29.40 24.54 23.85
CA HIS A 521 28.70 24.01 25.04
C HIS A 521 27.17 24.08 24.90
N ALA A 522 26.63 25.24 24.52
CA ALA A 522 25.19 25.39 24.27
C ALA A 522 24.72 24.55 23.06
N THR A 523 25.56 24.40 22.03
CA THR A 523 25.31 23.51 20.89
C THR A 523 25.13 22.08 21.37
N LEU A 524 26.03 21.53 22.19
CA LEU A 524 25.98 20.15 22.69
C LEU A 524 24.76 19.91 23.58
N GLN A 525 24.28 20.91 24.31
CA GLN A 525 23.01 20.79 25.07
C GLN A 525 21.80 20.50 24.16
N THR A 526 21.80 21.00 22.90
CA THR A 526 20.75 20.67 21.92
C THR A 526 20.78 19.20 21.46
N HIS A 527 21.85 18.48 21.79
CA HIS A 527 21.99 17.04 21.56
C HIS A 527 21.79 16.20 22.84
N LEU A 528 21.26 16.82 23.91
CA LEU A 528 21.14 16.22 25.25
C LEU A 528 22.49 15.73 25.81
N ILE A 529 23.58 16.40 25.45
CA ILE A 529 24.91 16.20 26.03
C ILE A 529 25.10 17.32 27.03
N LYS A 530 24.75 17.04 28.28
CA LYS A 530 24.85 17.98 29.41
C LYS A 530 26.20 17.85 30.11
N ASP A 531 26.47 18.69 31.10
CA ASP A 531 27.75 18.87 31.71
C ASP A 531 28.49 17.57 32.09
N ALA A 532 27.82 16.65 32.79
CA ALA A 532 28.43 15.39 33.19
C ALA A 532 28.81 14.50 31.99
N ALA A 533 27.93 14.42 30.95
CA ALA A 533 28.22 13.72 29.72
C ALA A 533 29.32 14.39 28.92
N LEU A 534 29.38 15.75 28.91
CA LEU A 534 30.43 16.52 28.26
C LEU A 534 31.80 16.29 28.94
N LEU A 535 31.86 16.29 30.26
CA LEU A 535 33.11 15.99 30.99
C LEU A 535 33.61 14.58 30.67
N ALA A 536 32.71 13.57 30.63
CA ALA A 536 33.04 12.20 30.25
C ALA A 536 33.57 12.13 28.81
N ALA A 537 32.98 12.91 27.87
CA ALA A 537 33.43 12.98 26.49
C ALA A 537 34.81 13.66 26.35
N GLN A 538 35.10 14.68 27.16
CA GLN A 538 36.39 15.34 27.18
C GLN A 538 37.52 14.49 27.77
N SER A 539 37.17 13.50 28.58
CA SER A 539 38.10 12.50 29.11
C SER A 539 38.08 11.18 28.37
N ASP A 540 37.37 11.12 27.26
CA ASP A 540 37.15 9.91 26.43
C ASP A 540 36.58 8.71 27.19
N ASP A 541 35.84 8.95 28.29
CA ASP A 541 35.14 7.90 29.05
C ASP A 541 33.80 7.56 28.42
N TYR A 542 33.78 6.53 27.57
CA TYR A 542 32.59 6.06 26.90
C TYR A 542 31.50 5.56 27.85
N GLY A 543 31.91 4.84 28.92
CA GLY A 543 30.93 4.23 29.86
C GLY A 543 30.13 5.29 30.61
N ILE A 544 30.83 6.26 31.21
CA ILE A 544 30.19 7.38 31.91
C ILE A 544 29.39 8.26 30.92
N PHE A 545 29.92 8.49 29.72
CA PHE A 545 29.18 9.25 28.68
C PHE A 545 27.81 8.63 28.37
N ILE A 546 27.77 7.32 28.08
CA ILE A 546 26.52 6.60 27.77
C ILE A 546 25.53 6.68 28.93
N GLN A 547 25.99 6.44 30.16
CA GLN A 547 25.14 6.50 31.35
C GLN A 547 24.54 7.91 31.55
N GLN A 548 25.36 8.94 31.51
CA GLN A 548 24.92 10.32 31.77
C GLN A 548 24.00 10.83 30.66
N ARG A 549 24.27 10.48 29.40
CA ARG A 549 23.41 10.86 28.28
C ARG A 549 22.08 10.10 28.29
N ALA A 550 22.09 8.82 28.62
CA ALA A 550 20.85 8.03 28.77
C ALA A 550 19.95 8.61 29.87
N GLN A 551 20.52 9.05 31.01
CA GLN A 551 19.78 9.75 32.06
C GLN A 551 19.16 11.06 31.56
N ALA A 552 19.91 11.85 30.78
CA ALA A 552 19.42 13.10 30.22
C ALA A 552 18.27 12.87 29.20
N ILE A 553 18.38 11.83 28.37
CA ILE A 553 17.36 11.44 27.41
C ILE A 553 16.10 10.94 28.15
N ALA A 554 16.26 10.04 29.15
CA ALA A 554 15.14 9.52 29.92
C ALA A 554 14.38 10.64 30.67
N LEU A 555 15.10 11.56 31.29
CA LEU A 555 14.49 12.70 31.96
C LEU A 555 13.64 13.55 30.99
N ALA A 556 14.18 13.83 29.80
CA ALA A 556 13.49 14.62 28.79
C ALA A 556 12.25 13.89 28.22
N LEU A 557 12.30 12.54 28.04
CA LEU A 557 11.15 11.74 27.61
C LEU A 557 10.09 11.67 28.73
N ASN A 558 10.49 11.53 29.99
CA ASN A 558 9.56 11.50 31.10
C ASN A 558 8.77 12.80 31.23
N VAL A 559 9.36 13.95 30.94
CA VAL A 559 8.61 15.22 30.85
C VAL A 559 7.52 15.14 29.79
N LYS A 560 7.75 14.48 28.64
CA LYS A 560 6.78 14.30 27.55
C LYS A 560 5.66 13.31 27.89
N LEU A 561 5.94 12.33 28.74
CA LEU A 561 4.99 11.31 29.17
C LEU A 561 4.13 11.71 30.38
N LEU A 562 4.65 12.56 31.27
CA LEU A 562 4.01 12.94 32.51
C LEU A 562 3.32 14.32 32.47
N SER A 563 3.47 15.03 31.36
CA SER A 563 2.82 16.34 31.12
C SER A 563 1.35 16.16 30.62
#